data_c6b0031251b179cf55357f21cf9010a3
#
_entry.id   c6b0031251b179cf55357f21cf9010a3
#
_cell.length_a   1.000
_cell.length_b   1.000
_cell.length_c   1.000
_cell.angle_alpha   90.00
_cell.angle_beta   90.00
_cell.angle_gamma   90.00
#
_symmetry.space_group_name_H-M   'P 1'
#
loop_
_entity.id
_entity.type
_entity.pdbx_description
1 polymer ?
#
loop_
_entity_poly.entity_id
_entity_poly.type
_entity_poly.pdbx_seq_one_letter_code
_entity_poly.pdbx_strand_id
1 'polypeptide(L)'
;MLISEVTEQIGLSKKAIRFYEEKGLIKVARKENGYREYSEGDVLALNKIKFLRMCGISVSDIKLLFENMVTLDDLLQKRKKEIESEHDLHFSQFDNISQMIDSYKNNRFNLTDSFEETSVSNAELSDKLAVGIDIGSTTISATVIDTQNNIQVESYTVSNGAEIIVENPAFYEQDPLVLCDKAIRLIEIITDNYKNIKAIGVTGQMHGIVYIDKNGNAVSNLITWQDKRADESFKNEVTYCDNIFELTGQTVNTGFGFATHYYNCINNLVPDNTYSFCSIMDYLVMKLTETTFPLLHSSVAASFGLFDIKGLKFKTDAISKLGIDNVTLPKVTDDFYIVGRYKNIPVSVAIGDNQASFIGAVDNLDDTILVNIGTGSQISMVTDSFEENETLELRPLIKNKYILCGSALCGGKSYAILEKFFRSFVTASDFPEASKYDIINKLVLDAYTQGKNTPTVEPFFRGKRSDPSLKATISNITEDNFTPGQLALGFVKGICGEAYDFLGPRCKTKKQIIASGNAVRKIPVMKSVISDMFGLPVEVTNNKEEAALGAALFAASSVGINNN
;
A
#
# COMPACT_ATOMS: atom_id res chain seq x y z
N MET A 1 -34.73 23.69 -12.75
CA MET A 1 -33.89 24.83 -13.24
C MET A 1 -33.15 24.39 -14.49
N LEU A 2 -32.83 25.31 -15.40
CA LEU A 2 -31.95 25.05 -16.54
C LEU A 2 -30.47 25.20 -16.13
N ILE A 3 -29.57 24.56 -16.88
CA ILE A 3 -28.11 24.62 -16.56
C ILE A 3 -27.56 26.07 -16.52
N SER A 4 -28.15 27.00 -17.31
CA SER A 4 -27.74 28.42 -17.25
C SER A 4 -28.10 29.09 -15.93
N GLU A 5 -29.29 28.80 -15.40
CA GLU A 5 -29.77 29.33 -14.12
C GLU A 5 -28.93 28.78 -12.97
N VAL A 6 -28.61 27.46 -13.03
CA VAL A 6 -27.71 26.78 -12.04
C VAL A 6 -26.31 27.38 -12.10
N THR A 7 -25.78 27.62 -13.32
CA THR A 7 -24.43 28.23 -13.50
C THR A 7 -24.40 29.63 -12.87
N GLU A 8 -25.44 30.43 -13.08
CA GLU A 8 -25.53 31.80 -12.54
C GLU A 8 -25.66 31.80 -11.02
N GLN A 9 -26.46 30.87 -10.47
CA GLN A 9 -26.69 30.76 -9.03
C GLN A 9 -25.48 30.21 -8.25
N ILE A 10 -24.75 29.23 -8.80
CA ILE A 10 -23.69 28.53 -8.07
C ILE A 10 -22.30 29.08 -8.44
N GLY A 11 -22.16 29.71 -9.62
CA GLY A 11 -20.88 30.17 -10.14
C GLY A 11 -19.97 29.05 -10.66
N LEU A 12 -20.53 27.87 -10.99
CA LEU A 12 -19.82 26.80 -11.68
C LEU A 12 -20.02 26.91 -13.19
N SER A 13 -18.99 26.58 -13.97
CA SER A 13 -19.13 26.55 -15.44
C SER A 13 -20.07 25.41 -15.88
N LYS A 14 -20.74 25.59 -17.05
CA LYS A 14 -21.55 24.52 -17.64
C LYS A 14 -20.77 23.24 -17.89
N LYS A 15 -19.46 23.37 -18.16
CA LYS A 15 -18.56 22.24 -18.36
C LYS A 15 -18.32 21.50 -17.05
N ALA A 16 -18.08 22.20 -15.95
CA ALA A 16 -17.90 21.60 -14.62
C ALA A 16 -19.16 20.85 -14.16
N ILE A 17 -20.35 21.45 -14.33
CA ILE A 17 -21.62 20.81 -13.97
C ILE A 17 -21.83 19.50 -14.76
N ARG A 18 -21.55 19.51 -16.07
CA ARG A 18 -21.63 18.30 -16.91
C ARG A 18 -20.62 17.24 -16.51
N PHE A 19 -19.40 17.66 -16.18
CA PHE A 19 -18.35 16.77 -15.70
C PHE A 19 -18.77 16.05 -14.40
N TYR A 20 -19.39 16.76 -13.44
CA TYR A 20 -19.86 16.13 -12.21
C TYR A 20 -21.05 15.17 -12.45
N GLU A 21 -21.91 15.46 -13.44
CA GLU A 21 -22.94 14.53 -13.90
C GLU A 21 -22.32 13.28 -14.53
N GLU A 22 -21.34 13.45 -15.43
CA GLU A 22 -20.59 12.34 -16.06
C GLU A 22 -19.86 11.47 -15.03
N LYS A 23 -19.30 12.07 -13.98
CA LYS A 23 -18.66 11.35 -12.88
C LYS A 23 -19.66 10.75 -11.88
N GLY A 24 -20.97 10.92 -12.11
CA GLY A 24 -22.02 10.33 -11.29
C GLY A 24 -22.20 10.97 -9.91
N LEU A 25 -21.63 12.16 -9.68
CA LEU A 25 -21.81 12.92 -8.44
C LEU A 25 -23.20 13.54 -8.30
N ILE A 26 -23.88 13.77 -9.43
CA ILE A 26 -25.28 14.20 -9.50
C ILE A 26 -26.02 13.38 -10.55
N LYS A 27 -27.31 13.14 -10.33
CA LYS A 27 -28.19 12.43 -11.28
C LYS A 27 -29.30 13.37 -11.72
N VAL A 28 -29.09 14.03 -12.85
CA VAL A 28 -29.99 15.08 -13.35
C VAL A 28 -31.15 14.49 -14.16
N ALA A 29 -32.37 14.86 -13.83
CA ALA A 29 -33.57 14.48 -14.59
C ALA A 29 -33.60 15.15 -15.98
N ARG A 30 -34.28 14.52 -16.93
CA ARG A 30 -34.52 15.10 -18.27
C ARG A 30 -36.01 15.31 -18.51
N LYS A 31 -36.36 16.45 -19.07
CA LYS A 31 -37.71 16.73 -19.53
C LYS A 31 -38.07 15.87 -20.75
N GLU A 32 -39.35 15.78 -21.10
CA GLU A 32 -39.84 15.07 -22.29
C GLU A 32 -39.16 15.52 -23.60
N ASN A 33 -38.70 16.77 -23.66
CA ASN A 33 -37.95 17.33 -24.78
C ASN A 33 -36.44 17.06 -24.76
N GLY A 34 -35.97 16.20 -23.83
CA GLY A 34 -34.58 15.79 -23.71
C GLY A 34 -33.64 16.74 -22.96
N TYR A 35 -34.10 17.94 -22.58
CA TYR A 35 -33.29 18.92 -21.85
C TYR A 35 -33.15 18.54 -20.37
N ARG A 36 -31.96 18.83 -19.81
CA ARG A 36 -31.65 18.65 -18.39
C ARG A 36 -32.48 19.57 -17.51
N GLU A 37 -33.02 19.01 -16.42
CA GLU A 37 -33.75 19.75 -15.41
C GLU A 37 -33.14 19.50 -14.04
N TYR A 38 -32.59 20.55 -13.45
CA TYR A 38 -31.92 20.51 -12.17
C TYR A 38 -32.91 20.81 -11.04
N SER A 39 -32.98 19.92 -10.06
CA SER A 39 -33.77 20.11 -8.84
C SER A 39 -33.02 20.99 -7.83
N GLU A 40 -33.70 21.45 -6.78
CA GLU A 40 -33.05 22.12 -5.64
C GLU A 40 -32.04 21.20 -4.95
N GLY A 41 -32.31 19.89 -4.92
CA GLY A 41 -31.35 18.86 -4.41
C GLY A 41 -30.06 18.79 -5.21
N ASP A 42 -30.16 18.91 -6.57
CA ASP A 42 -28.98 18.93 -7.43
C ASP A 42 -28.17 20.22 -7.23
N VAL A 43 -28.83 21.35 -7.04
CA VAL A 43 -28.19 22.63 -6.73
C VAL A 43 -27.45 22.55 -5.40
N LEU A 44 -28.05 21.96 -4.37
CA LEU A 44 -27.41 21.75 -3.06
C LEU A 44 -26.22 20.80 -3.16
N ALA A 45 -26.34 19.70 -3.92
CA ALA A 45 -25.26 18.77 -4.16
C ALA A 45 -24.09 19.44 -4.90
N LEU A 46 -24.35 20.21 -5.94
CA LEU A 46 -23.34 20.97 -6.68
C LEU A 46 -22.63 22.01 -5.80
N ASN A 47 -23.33 22.68 -4.90
CA ASN A 47 -22.72 23.58 -3.92
C ASN A 47 -21.78 22.83 -2.97
N LYS A 48 -22.19 21.64 -2.47
CA LYS A 48 -21.32 20.79 -1.65
C LYS A 48 -20.08 20.34 -2.42
N ILE A 49 -20.25 19.91 -3.68
CA ILE A 49 -19.14 19.51 -4.55
C ILE A 49 -18.16 20.68 -4.76
N LYS A 50 -18.68 21.86 -5.15
CA LYS A 50 -17.88 23.09 -5.33
C LYS A 50 -17.03 23.35 -4.08
N PHE A 51 -17.65 23.33 -2.92
CA PHE A 51 -17.02 23.56 -1.66
C PHE A 51 -15.88 22.56 -1.35
N LEU A 52 -16.14 21.25 -1.46
CA LEU A 52 -15.16 20.22 -1.22
C LEU A 52 -13.98 20.31 -2.21
N ARG A 53 -14.25 20.67 -3.46
CA ARG A 53 -13.20 20.93 -4.46
C ARG A 53 -12.31 22.13 -4.11
N MET A 54 -12.89 23.22 -3.57
CA MET A 54 -12.11 24.36 -3.06
C MET A 54 -11.14 23.96 -1.94
N CYS A 55 -11.47 22.93 -1.16
CA CYS A 55 -10.59 22.39 -0.14
C CYS A 55 -9.51 21.44 -0.71
N GLY A 56 -9.48 21.27 -2.03
CA GLY A 56 -8.55 20.36 -2.69
C GLY A 56 -8.93 18.88 -2.56
N ILE A 57 -10.16 18.56 -2.12
CA ILE A 57 -10.63 17.17 -2.04
C ILE A 57 -10.90 16.66 -3.45
N SER A 58 -10.40 15.47 -3.79
CA SER A 58 -10.51 14.87 -5.11
C SER A 58 -11.98 14.54 -5.47
N VAL A 59 -12.29 14.46 -6.78
CA VAL A 59 -13.62 14.05 -7.25
C VAL A 59 -13.96 12.63 -6.79
N SER A 60 -12.99 11.75 -6.76
CA SER A 60 -13.11 10.38 -6.25
C SER A 60 -13.46 10.37 -4.75
N ASP A 61 -12.77 11.15 -3.93
CA ASP A 61 -13.06 11.26 -2.50
C ASP A 61 -14.48 11.83 -2.24
N ILE A 62 -14.90 12.84 -3.02
CA ILE A 62 -16.25 13.40 -2.94
C ILE A 62 -17.30 12.32 -3.29
N LYS A 63 -17.01 11.46 -4.26
CA LYS A 63 -17.88 10.35 -4.60
C LYS A 63 -18.02 9.36 -3.46
N LEU A 64 -16.91 8.96 -2.83
CA LEU A 64 -16.92 8.09 -1.66
C LEU A 64 -17.74 8.69 -0.50
N LEU A 65 -17.67 10.00 -0.30
CA LEU A 65 -18.49 10.69 0.70
C LEU A 65 -19.99 10.60 0.36
N PHE A 66 -20.37 10.82 -0.90
CA PHE A 66 -21.78 10.77 -1.33
C PHE A 66 -22.35 9.35 -1.28
N GLU A 67 -21.51 8.32 -1.43
CA GLU A 67 -21.85 6.91 -1.30
C GLU A 67 -21.76 6.41 0.17
N ASN A 68 -21.56 7.32 1.13
CA ASN A 68 -21.39 7.02 2.56
C ASN A 68 -20.27 6.02 2.89
N MET A 69 -19.24 5.92 2.05
CA MET A 69 -18.05 5.06 2.25
C MET A 69 -17.03 5.70 3.20
N VAL A 70 -17.02 7.02 3.27
CA VAL A 70 -16.18 7.82 4.17
C VAL A 70 -17.00 8.94 4.80
N THR A 71 -16.58 9.42 5.98
CA THR A 71 -17.20 10.60 6.59
C THR A 71 -16.53 11.88 6.10
N LEU A 72 -17.21 13.01 6.25
CA LEU A 72 -16.61 14.32 5.95
C LEU A 72 -15.40 14.59 6.84
N ASP A 73 -15.45 14.19 8.11
CA ASP A 73 -14.32 14.35 9.04
C ASP A 73 -13.08 13.56 8.56
N ASP A 74 -13.27 12.31 8.13
CA ASP A 74 -12.18 11.49 7.57
C ASP A 74 -11.50 12.18 6.38
N LEU A 75 -12.28 12.74 5.44
CA LEU A 75 -11.74 13.44 4.28
C LEU A 75 -11.01 14.73 4.65
N LEU A 76 -11.53 15.50 5.58
CA LEU A 76 -10.90 16.73 6.05
C LEU A 76 -9.61 16.43 6.81
N GLN A 77 -9.58 15.39 7.65
CA GLN A 77 -8.37 14.95 8.35
C GLN A 77 -7.31 14.41 7.38
N LYS A 78 -7.73 13.62 6.38
CA LYS A 78 -6.86 13.16 5.30
C LYS A 78 -6.22 14.35 4.58
N ARG A 79 -7.04 15.32 4.14
CA ARG A 79 -6.56 16.50 3.40
C ARG A 79 -5.65 17.39 4.26
N LYS A 80 -5.97 17.55 5.54
CA LYS A 80 -5.11 18.24 6.50
C LYS A 80 -3.72 17.58 6.58
N LYS A 81 -3.67 16.25 6.73
CA LYS A 81 -2.40 15.51 6.74
C LYS A 81 -1.62 15.63 5.42
N GLU A 82 -2.31 15.62 4.29
CA GLU A 82 -1.68 15.83 2.97
C GLU A 82 -1.04 17.21 2.90
N ILE A 83 -1.77 18.28 3.30
CA ILE A 83 -1.26 19.66 3.31
C ILE A 83 -0.10 19.81 4.30
N GLU A 84 -0.20 19.24 5.51
CA GLU A 84 0.91 19.21 6.48
C GLU A 84 2.14 18.48 5.92
N SER A 85 1.95 17.55 4.97
CA SER A 85 3.03 16.81 4.32
C SER A 85 3.62 17.51 3.10
N GLU A 86 2.89 18.41 2.46
CA GLU A 86 3.25 19.13 1.23
C GLU A 86 3.96 20.47 1.48
N HIS A 87 4.40 20.77 2.70
CA HIS A 87 5.00 22.01 3.19
C HIS A 87 5.32 23.11 2.15
N ASP A 88 4.79 24.33 2.38
CA ASP A 88 5.16 25.65 1.87
C ASP A 88 4.38 26.29 0.70
N LEU A 89 3.47 25.63 0.01
CA LEU A 89 2.68 26.32 -1.04
C LEU A 89 1.21 26.65 -0.66
N HIS A 90 0.72 26.23 0.50
CA HIS A 90 -0.74 26.25 0.79
C HIS A 90 -1.15 26.75 2.19
N PHE A 91 -0.45 27.73 2.77
CA PHE A 91 -0.82 28.33 4.06
C PHE A 91 -2.30 28.79 4.06
N SER A 92 -2.78 29.37 2.95
CA SER A 92 -4.18 29.80 2.80
C SER A 92 -5.19 28.64 2.76
N GLN A 93 -4.81 27.46 2.25
CA GLN A 93 -5.69 26.27 2.23
C GLN A 93 -5.77 25.63 3.61
N PHE A 94 -4.69 25.64 4.37
CA PHE A 94 -4.67 25.12 5.75
C PHE A 94 -5.59 25.93 6.68
N ASP A 95 -5.52 27.26 6.62
CA ASP A 95 -6.39 28.13 7.39
C ASP A 95 -7.86 27.95 7.02
N ASN A 96 -8.18 27.82 5.73
CA ASN A 96 -9.51 27.56 5.25
C ASN A 96 -10.05 26.20 5.78
N ILE A 97 -9.25 25.14 5.73
CA ILE A 97 -9.66 23.82 6.23
C ILE A 97 -9.83 23.82 7.75
N SER A 98 -8.95 24.51 8.47
CA SER A 98 -9.05 24.63 9.93
C SER A 98 -10.33 25.37 10.34
N GLN A 99 -10.64 26.50 9.69
CA GLN A 99 -11.89 27.24 9.89
C GLN A 99 -13.13 26.42 9.54
N MET A 100 -13.03 25.52 8.56
CA MET A 100 -14.11 24.64 8.15
C MET A 100 -14.38 23.54 9.16
N ILE A 101 -13.33 22.91 9.69
CA ILE A 101 -13.46 21.92 10.76
C ILE A 101 -14.16 22.56 11.97
N ASP A 102 -13.78 23.79 12.31
CA ASP A 102 -14.40 24.53 13.41
C ASP A 102 -15.85 24.95 13.10
N SER A 103 -16.13 25.37 11.86
CA SER A 103 -17.48 25.73 11.43
C SER A 103 -18.42 24.51 11.33
N TYR A 104 -17.92 23.35 10.90
CA TYR A 104 -18.65 22.10 10.90
C TYR A 104 -18.98 21.65 12.32
N LYS A 105 -18.02 21.68 13.24
CA LYS A 105 -18.23 21.39 14.67
C LYS A 105 -19.24 22.32 15.33
N ASN A 106 -19.35 23.55 14.84
CA ASN A 106 -20.22 24.60 15.40
C ASN A 106 -21.54 24.80 14.63
N ASN A 107 -21.91 23.92 13.67
CA ASN A 107 -23.15 23.98 12.89
C ASN A 107 -23.40 25.32 12.12
N ARG A 108 -22.36 26.03 11.70
CA ARG A 108 -22.49 27.30 10.97
C ARG A 108 -21.83 27.18 9.60
N PHE A 109 -22.64 27.12 8.52
CA PHE A 109 -22.14 27.16 7.14
C PHE A 109 -22.75 28.31 6.33
N ASN A 110 -21.89 29.15 5.73
CA ASN A 110 -22.25 30.06 4.62
C ASN A 110 -21.07 30.18 3.64
N LEU A 111 -21.36 30.07 2.33
CA LEU A 111 -20.36 30.04 1.27
C LEU A 111 -20.69 31.01 0.13
N THR A 112 -19.78 31.93 -0.13
CA THR A 112 -19.66 32.66 -1.40
C THR A 112 -18.17 32.91 -1.65
N ASP A 113 -17.62 32.45 -2.80
CA ASP A 113 -16.68 33.10 -3.71
C ASP A 113 -16.01 32.13 -4.71
N SER A 114 -15.52 32.66 -5.84
CA SER A 114 -15.16 31.99 -7.11
C SER A 114 -13.68 31.55 -7.20
N PHE A 115 -13.43 30.42 -7.90
CA PHE A 115 -12.08 29.93 -8.29
C PHE A 115 -12.00 29.36 -9.71
N GLU A 116 -10.81 29.46 -10.35
CA GLU A 116 -10.50 28.93 -11.67
C GLU A 116 -9.94 27.49 -11.59
N GLU A 117 -10.39 26.63 -12.53
CA GLU A 117 -9.97 25.21 -12.64
C GLU A 117 -8.76 25.02 -13.55
N THR A 118 -7.80 24.22 -13.11
CA THR A 118 -6.78 23.60 -13.98
C THR A 118 -7.30 22.26 -14.52
N SER A 119 -7.47 22.17 -15.82
CA SER A 119 -7.97 20.98 -16.51
C SER A 119 -6.89 19.94 -16.74
N VAL A 120 -7.13 18.69 -16.31
CA VAL A 120 -6.40 17.52 -16.81
C VAL A 120 -6.93 17.20 -18.22
N SER A 121 -6.02 17.04 -19.18
CA SER A 121 -6.33 16.76 -20.58
C SER A 121 -7.16 15.47 -20.74
N ASN A 122 -8.27 15.55 -21.52
CA ASN A 122 -9.02 14.38 -21.99
C ASN A 122 -8.18 13.62 -23.03
N ALA A 123 -7.29 12.72 -22.58
CA ALA A 123 -6.86 11.62 -23.41
C ALA A 123 -8.08 10.67 -23.53
N GLU A 124 -8.46 10.29 -24.75
CA GLU A 124 -9.46 9.24 -24.94
C GLU A 124 -8.93 7.96 -24.31
N LEU A 125 -9.65 7.45 -23.30
CA LEU A 125 -9.29 6.19 -22.65
C LEU A 125 -9.41 5.04 -23.66
N SER A 126 -8.51 4.10 -23.60
CA SER A 126 -8.57 2.90 -24.43
C SER A 126 -9.69 1.96 -23.97
N ASP A 127 -9.99 0.98 -24.82
CA ASP A 127 -10.93 -0.10 -24.46
C ASP A 127 -10.34 -1.18 -23.54
N LYS A 128 -9.11 -0.97 -23.04
CA LYS A 128 -8.35 -1.97 -22.25
C LYS A 128 -8.09 -1.49 -20.82
N LEU A 129 -9.18 -1.29 -20.07
CA LEU A 129 -9.07 -0.91 -18.66
C LEU A 129 -8.99 -2.15 -17.76
N ALA A 130 -8.22 -2.06 -16.68
CA ALA A 130 -8.21 -3.05 -15.60
C ALA A 130 -8.33 -2.35 -14.24
N VAL A 131 -8.82 -3.10 -13.25
CA VAL A 131 -8.97 -2.64 -11.86
C VAL A 131 -8.13 -3.50 -10.95
N GLY A 132 -7.38 -2.87 -10.06
CA GLY A 132 -6.70 -3.55 -8.96
C GLY A 132 -7.25 -3.08 -7.62
N ILE A 133 -7.37 -4.02 -6.69
CA ILE A 133 -7.81 -3.79 -5.32
C ILE A 133 -6.71 -4.24 -4.39
N ASP A 134 -6.35 -3.37 -3.44
CA ASP A 134 -5.42 -3.67 -2.35
C ASP A 134 -6.16 -3.59 -1.00
N ILE A 135 -6.24 -4.72 -0.28
CA ILE A 135 -6.82 -4.80 1.06
C ILE A 135 -5.71 -4.68 2.09
N GLY A 136 -5.32 -3.46 2.42
CA GLY A 136 -4.30 -3.19 3.42
C GLY A 136 -4.81 -3.31 4.87
N SER A 137 -3.88 -3.26 5.83
CA SER A 137 -4.18 -3.38 7.27
C SER A 137 -4.99 -2.20 7.82
N THR A 138 -4.92 -1.02 7.19
CA THR A 138 -5.59 0.21 7.64
C THR A 138 -6.50 0.82 6.59
N THR A 139 -6.21 0.57 5.31
CA THR A 139 -6.94 1.13 4.17
C THR A 139 -7.24 0.05 3.14
N ILE A 140 -8.27 0.29 2.36
CA ILE A 140 -8.55 -0.44 1.12
C ILE A 140 -8.38 0.55 -0.03
N SER A 141 -7.53 0.21 -0.99
CA SER A 141 -7.27 1.03 -2.16
C SER A 141 -7.72 0.33 -3.44
N ALA A 142 -8.18 1.11 -4.39
CA ALA A 142 -8.56 0.63 -5.72
C ALA A 142 -7.96 1.54 -6.78
N THR A 143 -7.43 0.96 -7.86
CA THR A 143 -6.82 1.70 -8.96
C THR A 143 -7.39 1.23 -10.30
N VAL A 144 -7.76 2.17 -11.16
CA VAL A 144 -8.12 1.92 -12.55
C VAL A 144 -6.92 2.28 -13.42
N ILE A 145 -6.52 1.35 -14.29
CA ILE A 145 -5.41 1.54 -15.24
C ILE A 145 -5.91 1.37 -16.67
N ASP A 146 -5.46 2.23 -17.56
CA ASP A 146 -5.48 2.03 -19.01
C ASP A 146 -4.22 1.27 -19.41
N THR A 147 -4.37 -0.03 -19.67
CA THR A 147 -3.24 -0.93 -19.95
C THR A 147 -2.61 -0.72 -21.32
N GLN A 148 -3.31 -0.10 -22.26
CA GLN A 148 -2.78 0.21 -23.59
C GLN A 148 -1.86 1.43 -23.57
N ASN A 149 -2.24 2.44 -22.77
CA ASN A 149 -1.52 3.69 -22.65
C ASN A 149 -0.57 3.72 -21.44
N ASN A 150 -0.59 2.67 -20.61
CA ASN A 150 0.14 2.55 -19.34
C ASN A 150 -0.09 3.76 -18.40
N ILE A 151 -1.36 4.17 -18.28
CA ILE A 151 -1.77 5.36 -17.52
C ILE A 151 -2.65 4.94 -16.35
N GLN A 152 -2.30 5.36 -15.14
CA GLN A 152 -3.20 5.32 -14.00
C GLN A 152 -4.33 6.34 -14.21
N VAL A 153 -5.56 5.85 -14.38
CA VAL A 153 -6.73 6.67 -14.72
C VAL A 153 -7.32 7.32 -13.48
N GLU A 154 -7.52 6.53 -12.44
CA GLU A 154 -8.11 6.98 -11.18
C GLU A 154 -7.72 6.03 -10.03
N SER A 155 -7.69 6.55 -8.80
CA SER A 155 -7.51 5.74 -7.60
C SER A 155 -8.45 6.19 -6.49
N TYR A 156 -8.81 5.24 -5.63
CA TYR A 156 -9.68 5.41 -4.48
C TYR A 156 -8.99 4.81 -3.26
N THR A 157 -9.09 5.45 -2.12
CA THR A 157 -8.56 4.92 -0.86
C THR A 157 -9.54 5.23 0.27
N VAL A 158 -9.96 4.20 0.99
CA VAL A 158 -10.87 4.30 2.14
C VAL A 158 -10.24 3.62 3.35
N SER A 159 -10.59 4.09 4.55
CA SER A 159 -10.27 3.35 5.78
C SER A 159 -10.96 1.98 5.77
N ASN A 160 -10.24 0.93 6.13
CA ASN A 160 -10.84 -0.40 6.19
C ASN A 160 -11.86 -0.52 7.33
N GLY A 161 -11.58 0.08 8.51
CA GLY A 161 -12.51 0.16 9.65
C GLY A 161 -13.03 -1.21 10.14
N ALA A 162 -12.25 -2.26 9.92
CA ALA A 162 -12.63 -3.64 10.22
C ALA A 162 -11.96 -4.18 11.50
N GLU A 163 -11.20 -3.36 12.22
CA GLU A 163 -10.49 -3.74 13.42
C GLU A 163 -11.46 -4.23 14.51
N ILE A 164 -11.16 -5.38 15.11
CA ILE A 164 -11.91 -5.97 16.19
C ILE A 164 -11.10 -5.78 17.48
N ILE A 165 -11.74 -5.17 18.48
CA ILE A 165 -11.13 -5.04 19.81
C ILE A 165 -11.25 -6.38 20.52
N VAL A 166 -10.12 -7.02 20.81
CA VAL A 166 -10.02 -8.27 21.56
C VAL A 166 -9.34 -8.04 22.91
N GLU A 167 -9.69 -8.84 23.91
CA GLU A 167 -9.15 -8.66 25.27
C GLU A 167 -7.65 -8.98 25.37
N ASN A 168 -7.18 -9.98 24.60
CA ASN A 168 -5.77 -10.34 24.61
C ASN A 168 -4.96 -9.38 23.71
N PRO A 169 -4.00 -8.61 24.25
CA PRO A 169 -3.23 -7.63 23.48
C PRO A 169 -2.28 -8.25 22.45
N ALA A 170 -2.07 -9.57 22.48
CA ALA A 170 -1.31 -10.29 21.46
C ALA A 170 -2.14 -10.58 20.21
N PHE A 171 -3.47 -10.48 20.27
CA PHE A 171 -4.36 -10.82 19.18
C PHE A 171 -4.70 -9.57 18.36
N TYR A 172 -4.58 -9.71 17.03
CA TYR A 172 -4.91 -8.66 16.06
C TYR A 172 -5.85 -9.24 15.00
N GLU A 173 -7.13 -8.92 15.14
CA GLU A 173 -8.19 -9.49 14.31
C GLU A 173 -9.00 -8.40 13.60
N GLN A 174 -9.50 -8.73 12.42
CA GLN A 174 -10.36 -7.87 11.61
C GLN A 174 -11.57 -8.64 11.11
N ASP A 175 -12.69 -7.94 10.88
CA ASP A 175 -13.90 -8.53 10.30
C ASP A 175 -13.71 -8.71 8.78
N PRO A 176 -13.65 -9.97 8.28
CA PRO A 176 -13.44 -10.25 6.86
C PRO A 176 -14.63 -9.83 6.00
N LEU A 177 -15.86 -9.78 6.57
CA LEU A 177 -17.05 -9.38 5.83
C LEU A 177 -17.04 -7.87 5.59
N VAL A 178 -16.69 -7.08 6.60
CA VAL A 178 -16.54 -5.62 6.46
C VAL A 178 -15.47 -5.27 5.41
N LEU A 179 -14.34 -5.98 5.41
CA LEU A 179 -13.28 -5.78 4.41
C LEU A 179 -13.78 -6.09 3.00
N CYS A 180 -14.43 -7.25 2.82
CA CYS A 180 -14.96 -7.66 1.52
C CYS A 180 -16.07 -6.73 1.02
N ASP A 181 -17.02 -6.35 1.88
CA ASP A 181 -18.12 -5.47 1.50
C ASP A 181 -17.61 -4.11 1.00
N LYS A 182 -16.64 -3.52 1.69
CA LYS A 182 -16.01 -2.26 1.25
C LYS A 182 -15.26 -2.42 -0.07
N ALA A 183 -14.49 -3.50 -0.24
CA ALA A 183 -13.77 -3.77 -1.49
C ALA A 183 -14.74 -3.98 -2.66
N ILE A 184 -15.80 -4.76 -2.48
CA ILE A 184 -16.85 -4.99 -3.48
C ILE A 184 -17.55 -3.67 -3.83
N ARG A 185 -17.86 -2.85 -2.82
CA ARG A 185 -18.48 -1.54 -3.05
C ARG A 185 -17.60 -0.60 -3.87
N LEU A 186 -16.27 -0.59 -3.65
CA LEU A 186 -15.34 0.15 -4.50
C LEU A 186 -15.34 -0.37 -5.95
N ILE A 187 -15.35 -1.68 -6.14
CA ILE A 187 -15.47 -2.30 -7.47
C ILE A 187 -16.77 -1.88 -8.15
N GLU A 188 -17.89 -1.85 -7.44
CA GLU A 188 -19.19 -1.38 -7.97
C GLU A 188 -19.12 0.06 -8.43
N ILE A 189 -18.62 0.96 -7.58
CA ILE A 189 -18.44 2.38 -7.93
C ILE A 189 -17.60 2.53 -9.21
N ILE A 190 -16.51 1.75 -9.33
CA ILE A 190 -15.64 1.79 -10.49
C ILE A 190 -16.35 1.23 -11.73
N THR A 191 -17.00 0.06 -11.64
CA THR A 191 -17.67 -0.58 -12.79
C THR A 191 -18.90 0.18 -13.25
N ASP A 192 -19.52 0.99 -12.40
CA ASP A 192 -20.58 1.91 -12.78
C ASP A 192 -20.07 3.09 -13.61
N ASN A 193 -18.85 3.56 -13.31
CA ASN A 193 -18.20 4.68 -14.01
C ASN A 193 -17.50 4.25 -15.30
N TYR A 194 -16.89 3.07 -15.32
CA TYR A 194 -16.06 2.58 -16.42
C TYR A 194 -16.66 1.29 -16.99
N LYS A 195 -17.22 1.37 -18.19
CA LYS A 195 -17.92 0.22 -18.82
C LYS A 195 -16.97 -0.78 -19.51
N ASN A 196 -15.72 -0.40 -19.74
CA ASN A 196 -14.74 -1.19 -20.52
C ASN A 196 -13.70 -1.91 -19.63
N ILE A 197 -14.05 -2.22 -18.38
CA ILE A 197 -13.17 -3.01 -17.50
C ILE A 197 -13.05 -4.42 -18.05
N LYS A 198 -11.82 -4.88 -18.29
CA LYS A 198 -11.51 -6.20 -18.86
C LYS A 198 -11.04 -7.21 -17.82
N ALA A 199 -10.52 -6.76 -16.68
CA ALA A 199 -10.05 -7.64 -15.62
C ALA A 199 -10.09 -6.94 -14.25
N ILE A 200 -10.23 -7.74 -13.20
CA ILE A 200 -10.13 -7.34 -11.79
C ILE A 200 -9.01 -8.16 -11.16
N GLY A 201 -8.04 -7.48 -10.55
CA GLY A 201 -6.96 -8.05 -9.75
C GLY A 201 -7.12 -7.71 -8.27
N VAL A 202 -6.66 -8.62 -7.42
CA VAL A 202 -6.74 -8.45 -5.97
C VAL A 202 -5.37 -8.68 -5.35
N THR A 203 -5.00 -7.81 -4.43
CA THR A 203 -3.85 -7.94 -3.54
C THR A 203 -4.21 -7.44 -2.15
N GLY A 204 -3.30 -7.50 -1.20
CA GLY A 204 -3.54 -6.97 0.15
C GLY A 204 -2.59 -7.55 1.18
N GLN A 205 -2.94 -7.36 2.46
CA GLN A 205 -2.13 -7.82 3.58
C GLN A 205 -1.91 -9.33 3.53
N MET A 206 -0.63 -9.70 3.53
CA MET A 206 -0.19 -11.09 3.47
C MET A 206 -0.17 -11.75 4.86
N HIS A 207 0.18 -13.03 4.89
CA HIS A 207 0.44 -13.87 6.07
C HIS A 207 -0.81 -14.26 6.87
N GLY A 208 -1.76 -13.34 7.11
CA GLY A 208 -2.97 -13.60 7.92
C GLY A 208 -3.91 -14.62 7.28
N ILE A 209 -4.76 -15.25 8.11
CA ILE A 209 -5.71 -16.29 7.67
C ILE A 209 -7.15 -16.01 8.11
N VAL A 210 -8.09 -16.45 7.29
CA VAL A 210 -9.52 -16.57 7.57
C VAL A 210 -9.88 -18.05 7.45
N TYR A 211 -10.48 -18.64 8.48
CA TYR A 211 -11.05 -20.00 8.39
C TYR A 211 -12.37 -19.96 7.64
N ILE A 212 -12.60 -20.96 6.79
CA ILE A 212 -13.81 -21.10 5.97
C ILE A 212 -14.46 -22.47 6.12
N ASP A 213 -15.77 -22.51 5.95
CA ASP A 213 -16.56 -23.73 5.91
C ASP A 213 -16.54 -24.37 4.49
N LYS A 214 -17.25 -25.51 4.33
CA LYS A 214 -17.38 -26.22 3.04
C LYS A 214 -18.13 -25.41 1.96
N ASN A 215 -18.89 -24.42 2.37
CA ASN A 215 -19.64 -23.56 1.46
C ASN A 215 -18.85 -22.28 1.08
N GLY A 216 -17.62 -22.13 1.59
CA GLY A 216 -16.78 -20.96 1.35
C GLY A 216 -17.18 -19.73 2.17
N ASN A 217 -17.89 -19.91 3.29
CA ASN A 217 -18.20 -18.83 4.22
C ASN A 217 -17.12 -18.72 5.29
N ALA A 218 -16.77 -17.49 5.67
CA ALA A 218 -15.89 -17.25 6.81
C ALA A 218 -16.54 -17.76 8.11
N VAL A 219 -15.79 -18.51 8.88
CA VAL A 219 -16.19 -19.04 10.20
C VAL A 219 -15.32 -18.49 11.33
N SER A 220 -14.41 -17.59 10.98
CA SER A 220 -13.60 -16.82 11.93
C SER A 220 -13.44 -15.38 11.46
N ASN A 221 -12.92 -14.53 12.35
CA ASN A 221 -12.32 -13.26 11.97
C ASN A 221 -11.08 -13.51 11.09
N LEU A 222 -10.62 -12.50 10.37
CA LEU A 222 -9.27 -12.46 9.79
C LEU A 222 -8.29 -12.31 10.96
N ILE A 223 -7.43 -13.29 11.15
CA ILE A 223 -6.30 -13.20 12.06
C ILE A 223 -5.14 -12.63 11.26
N THR A 224 -4.72 -11.40 11.57
CA THR A 224 -3.82 -10.64 10.71
C THR A 224 -2.34 -11.00 10.91
N TRP A 225 -1.48 -10.49 10.03
CA TRP A 225 -0.02 -10.64 10.14
C TRP A 225 0.58 -9.97 11.40
N GLN A 226 -0.14 -9.04 12.04
CA GLN A 226 0.28 -8.34 13.25
C GLN A 226 0.03 -9.16 14.52
N ASP A 227 -0.74 -10.25 14.39
CA ASP A 227 -1.08 -11.13 15.50
C ASP A 227 0.16 -11.82 16.06
N LYS A 228 0.27 -11.80 17.39
CA LYS A 228 1.44 -12.30 18.13
C LYS A 228 1.15 -13.53 18.97
N ARG A 229 -0.01 -14.19 18.75
CA ARG A 229 -0.35 -15.39 19.54
C ARG A 229 0.73 -16.48 19.52
N ALA A 230 1.44 -16.63 18.40
CA ALA A 230 2.49 -17.63 18.27
C ALA A 230 3.81 -17.25 18.96
N ASP A 231 3.96 -16.02 19.46
CA ASP A 231 5.05 -15.60 20.36
C ASP A 231 4.75 -15.90 21.83
N GLU A 232 3.51 -16.29 22.16
CA GLU A 232 3.18 -16.72 23.52
C GLU A 232 3.98 -17.99 23.89
N SER A 233 4.18 -18.20 25.20
CA SER A 233 4.91 -19.37 25.69
C SER A 233 4.10 -20.65 25.50
N PHE A 234 4.66 -21.61 24.76
CA PHE A 234 4.09 -22.95 24.61
C PHE A 234 4.37 -23.81 25.87
N LYS A 235 5.66 -23.97 26.23
CA LYS A 235 6.13 -24.68 27.43
C LYS A 235 7.55 -24.22 27.78
N ASN A 236 7.85 -24.05 29.08
CA ASN A 236 9.22 -23.79 29.57
C ASN A 236 9.92 -22.64 28.81
N GLU A 237 9.24 -21.52 28.61
CA GLU A 237 9.73 -20.32 27.88
C GLU A 237 9.97 -20.52 26.38
N VAL A 238 9.69 -21.70 25.79
CA VAL A 238 9.71 -21.96 24.36
C VAL A 238 8.42 -21.41 23.75
N THR A 239 8.50 -20.63 22.68
CA THR A 239 7.32 -20.10 21.96
C THR A 239 6.72 -21.16 21.04
N TYR A 240 5.52 -20.91 20.52
CA TYR A 240 4.93 -21.79 19.50
C TYR A 240 5.78 -21.80 18.22
N CYS A 241 6.39 -20.68 17.83
CA CYS A 241 7.30 -20.62 16.68
C CYS A 241 8.57 -21.46 16.91
N ASP A 242 9.18 -21.39 18.11
CA ASP A 242 10.34 -22.21 18.47
C ASP A 242 9.98 -23.70 18.44
N ASN A 243 8.80 -24.07 18.95
CA ASN A 243 8.35 -25.45 18.95
C ASN A 243 8.09 -26.00 17.54
N ILE A 244 7.59 -25.16 16.61
CA ILE A 244 7.50 -25.53 15.18
C ILE A 244 8.91 -25.86 14.66
N PHE A 245 9.91 -25.03 14.96
CA PHE A 245 11.28 -25.26 14.53
C PHE A 245 11.86 -26.55 15.13
N GLU A 246 11.68 -26.78 16.44
CA GLU A 246 12.16 -27.98 17.12
C GLU A 246 11.59 -29.28 16.51
N LEU A 247 10.29 -29.28 16.17
CA LEU A 247 9.62 -30.48 15.63
C LEU A 247 9.89 -30.71 14.14
N THR A 248 10.07 -29.64 13.37
CA THR A 248 10.07 -29.73 11.90
C THR A 248 11.38 -29.32 11.24
N GLY A 249 12.24 -28.58 11.94
CA GLY A 249 13.40 -27.90 11.36
C GLY A 249 13.03 -26.74 10.43
N GLN A 250 11.76 -26.26 10.46
CA GLN A 250 11.27 -25.18 9.61
C GLN A 250 11.06 -23.91 10.44
N THR A 251 11.66 -22.80 10.02
CA THR A 251 11.41 -21.49 10.63
C THR A 251 10.09 -20.92 10.13
N VAL A 252 9.21 -20.55 11.04
CA VAL A 252 7.96 -19.83 10.78
C VAL A 252 7.90 -18.66 11.75
N ASN A 253 7.53 -17.49 11.26
CA ASN A 253 7.39 -16.31 12.10
C ASN A 253 5.98 -16.17 12.66
N THR A 254 5.86 -15.50 13.80
CA THR A 254 4.56 -15.09 14.34
C THR A 254 3.78 -14.25 13.31
N GLY A 255 2.47 -14.33 13.33
CA GLY A 255 1.60 -13.70 12.32
C GLY A 255 1.52 -14.46 10.99
N PHE A 256 2.33 -15.51 10.76
CA PHE A 256 2.21 -16.37 9.60
C PHE A 256 1.09 -17.40 9.79
N GLY A 257 0.39 -17.71 8.70
CA GLY A 257 -0.81 -18.56 8.73
C GLY A 257 -0.62 -19.89 9.45
N PHE A 258 0.48 -20.62 9.23
CA PHE A 258 0.73 -21.87 9.92
C PHE A 258 1.17 -21.73 11.38
N ALA A 259 1.83 -20.63 11.76
CA ALA A 259 2.11 -20.36 13.17
C ALA A 259 0.80 -20.07 13.93
N THR A 260 -0.08 -19.26 13.34
CA THR A 260 -1.43 -18.99 13.84
C THR A 260 -2.28 -20.26 13.92
N HIS A 261 -2.27 -21.07 12.86
CA HIS A 261 -3.05 -22.32 12.83
C HIS A 261 -2.56 -23.33 13.86
N TYR A 262 -1.23 -23.46 14.04
CA TYR A 262 -0.65 -24.31 15.06
C TYR A 262 -1.09 -23.89 16.48
N TYR A 263 -0.98 -22.59 16.79
CA TYR A 263 -1.48 -22.07 18.08
C TYR A 263 -2.96 -22.39 18.27
N ASN A 264 -3.78 -22.15 17.26
CA ASN A 264 -5.22 -22.38 17.34
C ASN A 264 -5.58 -23.86 17.52
N CYS A 265 -4.86 -24.77 16.85
CA CYS A 265 -5.07 -26.23 17.04
C CYS A 265 -4.75 -26.65 18.48
N ILE A 266 -3.62 -26.23 19.03
CA ILE A 266 -3.20 -26.59 20.39
C ILE A 266 -4.15 -26.04 21.44
N ASN A 267 -4.73 -24.85 21.21
CA ASN A 267 -5.60 -24.16 22.17
C ASN A 267 -7.11 -24.38 21.89
N ASN A 268 -7.47 -25.29 20.98
CA ASN A 268 -8.85 -25.57 20.60
C ASN A 268 -9.63 -24.33 20.13
N LEU A 269 -8.97 -23.43 19.38
CA LEU A 269 -9.54 -22.20 18.83
C LEU A 269 -9.90 -22.31 17.34
N VAL A 270 -9.64 -23.44 16.70
CA VAL A 270 -10.11 -23.69 15.33
C VAL A 270 -11.62 -23.93 15.38
N PRO A 271 -12.45 -23.17 14.63
CA PRO A 271 -13.90 -23.38 14.63
C PRO A 271 -14.30 -24.80 14.18
N ASP A 272 -15.29 -25.41 14.81
CA ASP A 272 -15.70 -26.81 14.58
C ASP A 272 -16.10 -27.11 13.13
N ASN A 273 -16.66 -26.15 12.40
CA ASN A 273 -17.09 -26.28 11.02
C ASN A 273 -16.04 -25.85 10.01
N THR A 274 -14.79 -25.65 10.43
CA THR A 274 -13.67 -25.31 9.54
C THR A 274 -13.43 -26.42 8.52
N TYR A 275 -13.38 -26.03 7.26
CA TYR A 275 -12.99 -26.92 6.15
C TYR A 275 -11.60 -26.59 5.61
N SER A 276 -11.28 -25.29 5.49
CA SER A 276 -10.00 -24.79 5.00
C SER A 276 -9.71 -23.42 5.60
N PHE A 277 -8.61 -22.80 5.19
CA PHE A 277 -8.32 -21.39 5.44
C PHE A 277 -7.72 -20.73 4.20
N CYS A 278 -7.80 -19.41 4.12
CA CYS A 278 -7.22 -18.62 3.04
C CYS A 278 -6.81 -17.22 3.54
N SER A 279 -6.14 -16.43 2.71
CA SER A 279 -5.93 -15.02 3.00
C SER A 279 -7.22 -14.22 2.80
N ILE A 280 -7.24 -12.97 3.27
CA ILE A 280 -8.36 -12.04 3.00
C ILE A 280 -8.49 -11.74 1.51
N MET A 281 -7.38 -11.71 0.78
CA MET A 281 -7.35 -11.48 -0.66
C MET A 281 -8.04 -12.62 -1.42
N ASP A 282 -7.69 -13.87 -1.09
CA ASP A 282 -8.32 -15.05 -1.69
C ASP A 282 -9.78 -15.16 -1.30
N TYR A 283 -10.12 -14.79 -0.06
CA TYR A 283 -11.51 -14.74 0.39
C TYR A 283 -12.33 -13.73 -0.41
N LEU A 284 -11.78 -12.53 -0.70
CA LEU A 284 -12.44 -11.57 -1.60
C LEU A 284 -12.61 -12.14 -3.01
N VAL A 285 -11.57 -12.79 -3.57
CA VAL A 285 -11.68 -13.46 -4.88
C VAL A 285 -12.79 -14.51 -4.87
N MET A 286 -12.89 -15.34 -3.83
CA MET A 286 -13.99 -16.31 -3.69
C MET A 286 -15.36 -15.62 -3.68
N LYS A 287 -15.52 -14.51 -2.95
CA LYS A 287 -16.80 -13.76 -2.91
C LYS A 287 -17.15 -13.16 -4.27
N LEU A 288 -16.17 -12.61 -4.99
CA LEU A 288 -16.40 -12.04 -6.33
C LEU A 288 -16.76 -13.09 -7.39
N THR A 289 -16.23 -14.29 -7.24
CA THR A 289 -16.36 -15.37 -8.24
C THR A 289 -17.36 -16.46 -7.85
N GLU A 290 -17.97 -16.34 -6.67
CA GLU A 290 -18.91 -17.33 -6.09
C GLU A 290 -18.29 -18.74 -5.97
N THR A 291 -16.95 -18.83 -5.83
CA THR A 291 -16.26 -20.09 -5.59
C THR A 291 -16.26 -20.43 -4.10
N THR A 292 -16.32 -21.72 -3.78
CA THR A 292 -16.42 -22.21 -2.39
C THR A 292 -15.11 -22.74 -1.83
N PHE A 293 -14.05 -22.80 -2.67
CA PHE A 293 -12.76 -23.31 -2.27
C PHE A 293 -11.62 -22.41 -2.80
N PRO A 294 -10.62 -22.06 -1.96
CA PRO A 294 -9.60 -21.12 -2.33
C PRO A 294 -8.57 -21.70 -3.30
N LEU A 295 -8.19 -20.88 -4.27
CA LEU A 295 -7.02 -21.06 -5.12
C LEU A 295 -6.04 -19.93 -4.81
N LEU A 296 -4.88 -20.26 -4.26
CA LEU A 296 -3.85 -19.29 -3.90
C LEU A 296 -2.82 -19.18 -5.01
N HIS A 297 -2.32 -17.97 -5.25
CA HIS A 297 -1.07 -17.82 -5.96
C HIS A 297 0.12 -18.22 -5.06
N SER A 298 1.20 -18.75 -5.64
CA SER A 298 2.40 -19.19 -4.91
C SER A 298 2.97 -18.11 -3.99
N SER A 299 2.89 -16.84 -4.37
CA SER A 299 3.31 -15.69 -3.56
C SER A 299 2.52 -15.57 -2.24
N VAL A 300 1.23 -15.86 -2.26
CA VAL A 300 0.36 -15.86 -1.08
C VAL A 300 0.57 -17.13 -0.26
N ALA A 301 0.61 -18.29 -0.91
CA ALA A 301 0.84 -19.57 -0.23
C ALA A 301 2.16 -19.60 0.54
N ALA A 302 3.25 -19.08 -0.04
CA ALA A 302 4.55 -18.97 0.62
C ALA A 302 4.51 -18.10 1.88
N SER A 303 3.63 -17.10 1.92
CA SER A 303 3.50 -16.19 3.06
C SER A 303 2.89 -16.82 4.31
N PHE A 304 2.24 -17.99 4.17
CA PHE A 304 1.70 -18.72 5.31
C PHE A 304 2.76 -19.49 6.11
N GLY A 305 3.99 -19.64 5.57
CA GLY A 305 5.00 -20.53 6.08
C GLY A 305 4.77 -22.00 5.68
N LEU A 306 5.65 -22.89 6.07
CA LEU A 306 5.62 -24.33 5.74
C LEU A 306 5.34 -24.61 4.25
N PHE A 307 5.93 -23.79 3.37
CA PHE A 307 5.78 -23.89 1.93
C PHE A 307 7.13 -24.19 1.26
N ASP A 308 7.13 -25.12 0.33
CA ASP A 308 8.26 -25.41 -0.54
C ASP A 308 8.17 -24.51 -1.77
N ILE A 309 8.96 -23.44 -1.76
CA ILE A 309 8.98 -22.43 -2.84
C ILE A 309 9.40 -23.05 -4.19
N LYS A 310 10.33 -24.02 -4.17
CA LYS A 310 10.82 -24.69 -5.37
C LYS A 310 9.82 -25.71 -5.91
N GLY A 311 9.21 -26.47 -5.01
CA GLY A 311 8.21 -27.47 -5.37
C GLY A 311 6.78 -26.91 -5.52
N LEU A 312 6.56 -25.62 -5.22
CA LEU A 312 5.29 -24.91 -5.25
C LEU A 312 4.16 -25.64 -4.50
N LYS A 313 4.46 -26.15 -3.30
CA LYS A 313 3.52 -26.95 -2.49
C LYS A 313 3.77 -26.76 -0.99
N PHE A 314 2.75 -26.97 -0.21
CA PHE A 314 2.88 -27.01 1.24
C PHE A 314 3.72 -28.21 1.70
N LYS A 315 4.50 -28.04 2.76
CA LYS A 315 5.35 -29.07 3.37
C LYS A 315 4.49 -29.99 4.24
N THR A 316 3.74 -30.89 3.61
CA THR A 316 2.77 -31.79 4.26
C THR A 316 3.38 -32.62 5.37
N ASP A 317 4.64 -33.08 5.20
CA ASP A 317 5.35 -33.83 6.24
C ASP A 317 5.58 -33.01 7.52
N ALA A 318 5.87 -31.71 7.38
CA ALA A 318 6.01 -30.81 8.52
C ALA A 318 4.66 -30.55 9.19
N ILE A 319 3.62 -30.32 8.39
CA ILE A 319 2.25 -30.12 8.85
C ILE A 319 1.75 -31.33 9.66
N SER A 320 1.96 -32.54 9.15
CA SER A 320 1.57 -33.78 9.86
C SER A 320 2.39 -34.01 11.14
N LYS A 321 3.71 -33.69 11.15
CA LYS A 321 4.51 -33.75 12.37
C LYS A 321 4.01 -32.82 13.49
N LEU A 322 3.41 -31.69 13.11
CA LEU A 322 2.79 -30.74 14.05
C LEU A 322 1.39 -31.17 14.50
N GLY A 323 0.78 -32.17 13.85
CA GLY A 323 -0.57 -32.63 14.14
C GLY A 323 -1.66 -31.60 13.78
N ILE A 324 -1.43 -30.80 12.73
CA ILE A 324 -2.31 -29.71 12.28
C ILE A 324 -2.88 -29.97 10.88
N ASP A 325 -2.99 -31.22 10.48
CA ASP A 325 -3.57 -31.67 9.20
C ASP A 325 -5.09 -31.88 9.28
N ASN A 326 -5.74 -31.20 10.21
CA ASN A 326 -7.19 -31.25 10.46
C ASN A 326 -8.02 -30.39 9.49
N VAL A 327 -7.39 -29.69 8.54
CA VAL A 327 -8.03 -28.86 7.53
C VAL A 327 -7.58 -29.24 6.13
N THR A 328 -8.44 -29.02 5.13
CA THR A 328 -8.07 -29.19 3.72
C THR A 328 -7.20 -28.03 3.27
N LEU A 329 -5.98 -28.30 2.82
CA LEU A 329 -5.07 -27.25 2.35
C LEU A 329 -5.57 -26.61 1.05
N PRO A 330 -5.43 -25.29 0.88
CA PRO A 330 -5.77 -24.58 -0.35
C PRO A 330 -5.01 -25.12 -1.56
N LYS A 331 -5.60 -25.03 -2.75
CA LYS A 331 -4.87 -25.26 -4.00
C LYS A 331 -3.92 -24.12 -4.31
N VAL A 332 -2.82 -24.42 -5.02
CA VAL A 332 -1.81 -23.41 -5.36
C VAL A 332 -1.58 -23.38 -6.87
N THR A 333 -1.41 -22.18 -7.41
CA THR A 333 -0.97 -21.93 -8.80
C THR A 333 0.22 -20.96 -8.79
N ASP A 334 1.04 -21.01 -9.84
CA ASP A 334 2.16 -20.09 -10.05
C ASP A 334 2.03 -19.35 -11.39
N ASP A 335 0.82 -19.21 -11.90
CA ASP A 335 0.56 -18.64 -13.21
C ASP A 335 -0.48 -17.51 -13.15
N PHE A 336 -0.53 -16.70 -14.19
CA PHE A 336 -1.65 -15.82 -14.48
C PHE A 336 -2.91 -16.66 -14.65
N TYR A 337 -3.78 -16.65 -13.65
CA TYR A 337 -4.94 -17.52 -13.65
C TYR A 337 -6.23 -16.76 -13.37
N ILE A 338 -7.26 -16.98 -14.18
CA ILE A 338 -8.60 -16.43 -13.97
C ILE A 338 -9.42 -17.44 -13.15
N VAL A 339 -9.77 -17.05 -11.91
CA VAL A 339 -10.56 -17.89 -10.99
C VAL A 339 -12.03 -17.95 -11.40
N GLY A 340 -12.57 -16.84 -11.88
CA GLY A 340 -13.98 -16.74 -12.26
C GLY A 340 -14.32 -15.35 -12.80
N ARG A 341 -15.58 -14.93 -12.65
CA ARG A 341 -16.07 -13.65 -13.15
C ARG A 341 -16.95 -12.94 -12.13
N TYR A 342 -16.79 -11.63 -12.05
CA TYR A 342 -17.69 -10.73 -11.34
C TYR A 342 -18.47 -9.88 -12.36
N LYS A 343 -19.80 -10.00 -12.41
CA LYS A 343 -20.64 -9.27 -13.42
C LYS A 343 -20.05 -9.36 -14.85
N ASN A 344 -19.64 -10.57 -15.26
CA ASN A 344 -18.96 -10.87 -16.54
C ASN A 344 -17.50 -10.37 -16.68
N ILE A 345 -16.94 -9.67 -15.72
CA ILE A 345 -15.55 -9.23 -15.73
C ILE A 345 -14.67 -10.35 -15.15
N PRO A 346 -13.63 -10.82 -15.85
CA PRO A 346 -12.68 -11.80 -15.32
C PRO A 346 -12.00 -11.32 -14.04
N VAL A 347 -11.88 -12.22 -13.06
CA VAL A 347 -11.19 -11.97 -11.79
C VAL A 347 -9.98 -12.91 -11.71
N SER A 348 -8.78 -12.35 -11.56
CA SER A 348 -7.56 -13.15 -11.42
C SER A 348 -7.43 -13.75 -10.02
N VAL A 349 -6.59 -14.78 -9.89
CA VAL A 349 -6.09 -15.22 -8.59
C VAL A 349 -5.41 -14.02 -7.89
N ALA A 350 -5.54 -13.96 -6.56
CA ALA A 350 -4.91 -12.89 -5.78
C ALA A 350 -3.39 -13.05 -5.76
N ILE A 351 -2.66 -11.93 -5.78
CA ILE A 351 -1.20 -11.90 -5.73
C ILE A 351 -0.74 -11.20 -4.44
N GLY A 352 0.39 -11.58 -3.87
CA GLY A 352 0.95 -10.94 -2.67
C GLY A 352 1.27 -9.46 -2.89
N ASP A 353 1.13 -8.66 -1.82
CA ASP A 353 1.31 -7.19 -1.86
C ASP A 353 2.71 -6.76 -2.32
N ASN A 354 3.75 -7.46 -1.89
CA ASN A 354 5.13 -7.19 -2.31
C ASN A 354 5.33 -7.42 -3.80
N GLN A 355 4.78 -8.51 -4.34
CA GLN A 355 4.84 -8.84 -5.76
C GLN A 355 4.03 -7.84 -6.57
N ALA A 356 2.83 -7.53 -6.10
CA ALA A 356 1.99 -6.51 -6.72
C ALA A 356 2.68 -5.14 -6.72
N SER A 357 3.23 -4.70 -5.58
CA SER A 357 3.97 -3.42 -5.51
C SER A 357 5.15 -3.39 -6.47
N PHE A 358 5.88 -4.50 -6.61
CA PHE A 358 6.98 -4.57 -7.57
C PHE A 358 6.47 -4.44 -9.01
N ILE A 359 5.43 -5.20 -9.40
CA ILE A 359 4.83 -5.13 -10.75
C ILE A 359 4.27 -3.73 -11.03
N GLY A 360 3.65 -3.09 -10.04
CA GLY A 360 3.06 -1.74 -10.20
C GLY A 360 4.06 -0.60 -10.21
N ALA A 361 5.27 -0.83 -9.69
CA ALA A 361 6.30 0.20 -9.61
C ALA A 361 7.24 0.20 -10.82
N VAL A 362 7.40 -0.92 -11.56
CA VAL A 362 8.43 -1.08 -12.59
C VAL A 362 7.84 -1.42 -13.95
N ASP A 363 8.38 -0.81 -15.01
CA ASP A 363 7.95 -1.10 -16.38
C ASP A 363 8.62 -2.38 -16.95
N ASN A 364 9.79 -2.73 -16.47
CA ASN A 364 10.53 -3.92 -16.90
C ASN A 364 11.02 -4.70 -15.67
N LEU A 365 10.41 -5.85 -15.45
CA LEU A 365 10.67 -6.69 -14.27
C LEU A 365 12.12 -7.20 -14.24
N ASP A 366 12.68 -7.58 -15.39
CA ASP A 366 13.98 -8.26 -15.47
C ASP A 366 15.17 -7.30 -15.36
N ASP A 367 15.00 -6.06 -15.78
CA ASP A 367 16.09 -5.06 -15.85
C ASP A 367 16.12 -4.07 -14.69
N THR A 368 15.14 -4.16 -13.78
CA THR A 368 14.91 -3.10 -12.78
C THR A 368 15.16 -3.60 -11.34
N ILE A 369 15.75 -2.72 -10.53
CA ILE A 369 15.77 -2.82 -9.07
C ILE A 369 14.73 -1.86 -8.52
N LEU A 370 13.91 -2.30 -7.59
CA LEU A 370 13.01 -1.45 -6.82
C LEU A 370 13.63 -1.14 -5.45
N VAL A 371 13.80 0.15 -5.14
CA VAL A 371 14.26 0.64 -3.83
C VAL A 371 13.13 1.46 -3.21
N ASN A 372 12.53 0.94 -2.17
CA ASN A 372 11.47 1.64 -1.41
C ASN A 372 12.03 2.10 -0.06
N ILE A 373 12.08 3.43 0.17
CA ILE A 373 12.52 4.01 1.44
C ILE A 373 11.36 4.80 2.05
N GLY A 374 10.61 4.12 2.90
CA GLY A 374 9.60 4.68 3.78
C GLY A 374 10.14 4.85 5.21
N THR A 375 9.38 4.44 6.23
CA THR A 375 9.85 4.37 7.63
C THR A 375 11.01 3.37 7.79
N GLY A 376 10.87 2.18 7.23
CA GLY A 376 11.96 1.25 6.94
C GLY A 376 12.45 1.41 5.50
N SER A 377 13.29 0.49 5.05
CA SER A 377 13.65 0.41 3.63
C SER A 377 13.56 -1.03 3.12
N GLN A 378 13.25 -1.17 1.85
CA GLN A 378 13.20 -2.44 1.15
C GLN A 378 13.87 -2.29 -0.21
N ILE A 379 14.65 -3.29 -0.58
CA ILE A 379 15.19 -3.42 -1.93
C ILE A 379 14.75 -4.74 -2.52
N SER A 380 14.40 -4.73 -3.79
CA SER A 380 13.90 -5.92 -4.48
C SER A 380 14.40 -5.98 -5.92
N MET A 381 14.66 -7.19 -6.41
CA MET A 381 14.94 -7.45 -7.82
C MET A 381 14.41 -8.83 -8.23
N VAL A 382 14.06 -8.99 -9.49
CA VAL A 382 13.65 -10.28 -10.05
C VAL A 382 14.86 -11.13 -10.40
N THR A 383 14.77 -12.45 -10.17
CA THR A 383 15.73 -13.47 -10.55
C THR A 383 15.02 -14.72 -11.07
N ASP A 384 15.65 -15.42 -12.02
CA ASP A 384 15.23 -16.76 -12.46
C ASP A 384 15.90 -17.87 -11.64
N SER A 385 16.88 -17.52 -10.79
CA SER A 385 17.63 -18.47 -9.99
C SER A 385 16.99 -18.68 -8.63
N PHE A 386 16.79 -19.95 -8.26
CA PHE A 386 16.47 -20.31 -6.89
C PHE A 386 17.78 -20.28 -6.08
N GLU A 387 17.92 -19.27 -5.22
CA GLU A 387 19.08 -19.08 -4.35
C GLU A 387 18.62 -18.95 -2.90
N GLU A 388 19.09 -19.86 -2.05
CA GLU A 388 18.97 -19.67 -0.59
C GLU A 388 20.02 -18.65 -0.13
N ASN A 389 19.59 -17.65 0.62
CA ASN A 389 20.46 -16.58 1.12
C ASN A 389 20.09 -16.24 2.57
N GLU A 390 21.10 -15.99 3.42
CA GLU A 390 20.87 -15.67 4.83
C GLU A 390 20.32 -14.24 5.05
N THR A 391 20.58 -13.33 4.11
CA THR A 391 20.22 -11.90 4.26
C THR A 391 19.10 -11.45 3.35
N LEU A 392 18.79 -12.21 2.30
CA LEU A 392 17.75 -11.94 1.31
C LEU A 392 16.66 -12.99 1.40
N GLU A 393 15.42 -12.54 1.43
CA GLU A 393 14.25 -13.41 1.28
C GLU A 393 14.00 -13.68 -0.21
N LEU A 394 13.88 -14.94 -0.57
CA LEU A 394 13.44 -15.35 -1.89
C LEU A 394 11.93 -15.59 -1.87
N ARG A 395 11.20 -14.89 -2.71
CA ARG A 395 9.73 -14.97 -2.78
C ARG A 395 9.28 -15.36 -4.19
N PRO A 396 8.32 -16.28 -4.35
CA PRO A 396 7.75 -16.59 -5.66
C PRO A 396 7.16 -15.33 -6.29
N LEU A 397 7.37 -15.13 -7.59
CA LEU A 397 6.75 -14.07 -8.34
C LEU A 397 5.73 -14.64 -9.32
N ILE A 398 6.18 -15.29 -10.39
CA ILE A 398 5.34 -15.90 -11.42
C ILE A 398 6.19 -16.77 -12.36
N LYS A 399 5.65 -17.91 -12.80
CA LYS A 399 6.27 -18.78 -13.83
C LYS A 399 7.75 -19.08 -13.57
N ASN A 400 8.05 -19.57 -12.36
CA ASN A 400 9.41 -19.87 -11.90
C ASN A 400 10.35 -18.64 -11.80
N LYS A 401 9.84 -17.42 -11.81
CA LYS A 401 10.57 -16.23 -11.41
C LYS A 401 10.38 -15.95 -9.92
N TYR A 402 11.38 -15.33 -9.34
CA TYR A 402 11.40 -15.02 -7.92
C TYR A 402 11.74 -13.53 -7.72
N ILE A 403 11.34 -13.00 -6.59
CA ILE A 403 11.84 -11.70 -6.09
C ILE A 403 12.83 -11.98 -4.97
N LEU A 404 14.05 -11.50 -5.13
CA LEU A 404 15.01 -11.34 -4.04
C LEU A 404 14.68 -10.04 -3.31
N CYS A 405 14.45 -10.12 -2.00
CA CYS A 405 14.01 -9.00 -1.18
C CYS A 405 14.90 -8.83 0.04
N GLY A 406 15.53 -7.67 0.18
CA GLY A 406 16.22 -7.24 1.39
C GLY A 406 15.40 -6.17 2.12
N SER A 407 15.29 -6.25 3.45
CA SER A 407 14.49 -5.32 4.24
C SER A 407 15.25 -4.83 5.47
N ALA A 408 15.36 -3.50 5.60
CA ALA A 408 15.96 -2.83 6.75
C ALA A 408 14.89 -2.23 7.67
N LEU A 409 15.17 -2.28 8.98
CA LEU A 409 14.23 -1.83 10.01
C LEU A 409 14.15 -0.32 10.17
N CYS A 410 15.16 0.41 9.65
CA CYS A 410 15.31 1.85 9.79
C CYS A 410 15.75 2.51 8.48
N GLY A 411 14.79 2.88 7.63
CA GLY A 411 15.02 3.73 6.47
C GLY A 411 14.88 5.22 6.82
N GLY A 412 13.85 5.88 6.32
CA GLY A 412 13.55 7.29 6.62
C GLY A 412 13.35 7.59 8.11
N LYS A 413 13.09 6.57 8.93
CA LYS A 413 13.07 6.72 10.40
C LYS A 413 14.40 7.20 10.97
N SER A 414 15.53 6.75 10.40
CA SER A 414 16.87 7.20 10.81
C SER A 414 17.05 8.70 10.55
N TYR A 415 16.59 9.18 9.40
CA TYR A 415 16.61 10.60 9.07
C TYR A 415 15.69 11.43 9.98
N ALA A 416 14.53 10.88 10.35
CA ALA A 416 13.63 11.51 11.31
C ALA A 416 14.23 11.59 12.74
N ILE A 417 15.04 10.61 13.14
CA ILE A 417 15.78 10.67 14.41
C ILE A 417 16.83 11.79 14.38
N LEU A 418 17.53 11.95 13.27
CA LEU A 418 18.48 13.04 13.08
C LEU A 418 17.78 14.41 13.10
N GLU A 419 16.64 14.55 12.42
CA GLU A 419 15.82 15.78 12.47
C GLU A 419 15.42 16.11 13.91
N LYS A 420 14.91 15.13 14.65
CA LYS A 420 14.56 15.32 16.07
C LYS A 420 15.75 15.77 16.90
N PHE A 421 16.95 15.26 16.65
CA PHE A 421 18.18 15.68 17.32
C PHE A 421 18.47 17.17 17.04
N PHE A 422 18.50 17.60 15.78
CA PHE A 422 18.72 19.01 15.43
C PHE A 422 17.61 19.92 15.96
N ARG A 423 16.35 19.49 15.85
CA ARG A 423 15.20 20.24 16.36
C ARG A 423 15.29 20.44 17.87
N SER A 424 15.66 19.42 18.64
CA SER A 424 15.78 19.52 20.09
C SER A 424 16.83 20.55 20.53
N PHE A 425 17.93 20.68 19.78
CA PHE A 425 18.95 21.70 20.04
C PHE A 425 18.42 23.13 19.78
N VAL A 426 17.70 23.31 18.66
CA VAL A 426 17.13 24.62 18.31
C VAL A 426 16.05 25.04 19.32
N THR A 427 15.20 24.10 19.74
CA THR A 427 14.15 24.33 20.75
C THR A 427 14.75 24.70 22.11
N ALA A 428 15.86 24.06 22.49
CA ALA A 428 16.57 24.44 23.74
C ALA A 428 17.14 25.87 23.74
N SER A 429 17.19 26.51 22.58
CA SER A 429 17.64 27.90 22.40
C SER A 429 16.47 28.89 22.29
N ASP A 430 15.29 28.59 22.83
CA ASP A 430 14.06 29.40 22.83
C ASP A 430 13.48 29.72 21.44
N PHE A 431 13.89 29.01 20.40
CA PHE A 431 13.24 29.09 19.08
C PHE A 431 11.99 28.21 19.02
N PRO A 432 10.97 28.58 18.21
CA PRO A 432 9.76 27.81 18.06
C PRO A 432 10.03 26.36 17.63
N GLU A 433 9.28 25.42 18.21
CA GLU A 433 9.30 24.03 17.80
C GLU A 433 8.63 23.86 16.43
N ALA A 434 9.44 23.85 15.38
CA ALA A 434 9.00 23.61 14.00
C ALA A 434 9.89 22.57 13.33
N SER A 435 9.37 21.87 12.34
CA SER A 435 10.14 20.92 11.53
C SER A 435 11.36 21.60 10.91
N LYS A 436 12.50 20.90 10.88
CA LYS A 436 13.77 21.39 10.34
C LYS A 436 14.20 20.63 9.06
N TYR A 437 13.31 19.85 8.47
CA TYR A 437 13.65 19.06 7.27
C TYR A 437 14.19 19.91 6.13
N ASP A 438 13.60 21.09 5.87
CA ASP A 438 14.03 21.95 4.76
C ASP A 438 15.46 22.47 4.97
N ILE A 439 15.79 22.86 6.21
CA ILE A 439 17.13 23.31 6.56
C ILE A 439 18.12 22.14 6.42
N ILE A 440 17.77 20.96 6.92
CA ILE A 440 18.63 19.78 6.84
C ILE A 440 18.81 19.36 5.39
N ASN A 441 17.75 19.32 4.58
CA ASN A 441 17.82 18.98 3.16
C ASN A 441 18.73 19.94 2.38
N LYS A 442 18.67 21.25 2.67
CA LYS A 442 19.58 22.23 2.08
C LYS A 442 21.03 21.96 2.48
N LEU A 443 21.30 21.73 3.76
CA LEU A 443 22.64 21.40 4.25
C LEU A 443 23.19 20.10 3.65
N VAL A 444 22.34 19.08 3.46
CA VAL A 444 22.72 17.81 2.82
C VAL A 444 23.07 18.04 1.36
N LEU A 445 22.27 18.82 0.63
CA LEU A 445 22.54 19.15 -0.77
C LEU A 445 23.85 19.92 -0.94
N ASP A 446 24.08 20.92 -0.09
CA ASP A 446 25.32 21.68 -0.07
C ASP A 446 26.54 20.77 0.24
N ALA A 447 26.41 19.88 1.22
CA ALA A 447 27.46 18.92 1.57
C ALA A 447 27.77 17.93 0.44
N TYR A 448 26.71 17.43 -0.23
CA TYR A 448 26.84 16.53 -1.40
C TYR A 448 27.57 17.24 -2.54
N THR A 449 27.19 18.48 -2.86
CA THR A 449 27.82 19.28 -3.95
C THR A 449 29.28 19.61 -3.67
N GLN A 450 29.67 19.79 -2.40
CA GLN A 450 31.06 20.03 -2.01
C GLN A 450 31.98 18.80 -2.21
N GLY A 451 31.42 17.59 -2.28
CA GLY A 451 32.19 16.37 -2.52
C GLY A 451 33.18 15.99 -1.42
N LYS A 452 33.05 16.56 -0.21
CA LYS A 452 33.92 16.27 0.92
C LYS A 452 33.61 14.91 1.55
N ASN A 453 34.58 14.35 2.27
CA ASN A 453 34.35 13.14 3.05
C ASN A 453 33.28 13.35 4.10
N THR A 454 32.41 12.36 4.25
CA THR A 454 31.35 12.32 5.28
C THR A 454 31.74 11.37 6.40
N PRO A 455 31.25 11.56 7.63
CA PRO A 455 31.26 10.49 8.63
C PRO A 455 30.58 9.24 8.07
N THR A 456 31.06 8.09 8.48
CA THR A 456 30.39 6.81 8.19
C THR A 456 29.28 6.62 9.20
N VAL A 457 28.05 6.43 8.72
CA VAL A 457 26.88 6.19 9.58
C VAL A 457 26.30 4.82 9.27
N GLU A 458 26.21 4.00 10.29
CA GLU A 458 25.47 2.73 10.27
C GLU A 458 24.14 2.97 11.02
N PRO A 459 22.98 3.05 10.31
CA PRO A 459 21.74 3.56 10.89
C PRO A 459 20.93 2.49 11.66
N PHE A 460 21.57 1.58 12.36
CA PHE A 460 20.94 0.42 13.02
C PHE A 460 20.26 0.78 14.35
N PHE A 461 19.44 1.83 14.37
CA PHE A 461 18.71 2.25 15.57
C PHE A 461 17.75 1.19 16.14
N ARG A 462 17.35 0.21 15.32
CA ARG A 462 16.48 -0.91 15.69
C ARG A 462 17.16 -2.28 15.50
N GLY A 463 18.47 -2.28 15.29
CA GLY A 463 19.23 -3.48 14.90
C GLY A 463 18.99 -3.86 13.44
N LYS A 464 19.46 -5.02 13.05
CA LYS A 464 19.13 -5.72 11.80
C LYS A 464 18.20 -6.90 12.10
N ARG A 465 17.47 -7.41 11.11
CA ARG A 465 16.67 -8.64 11.27
C ARG A 465 17.53 -9.85 11.63
N SER A 466 18.74 -9.93 11.06
CA SER A 466 19.74 -10.97 11.34
C SER A 466 20.44 -10.81 12.70
N ASP A 467 20.47 -9.58 13.22
CA ASP A 467 21.08 -9.27 14.53
C ASP A 467 20.40 -8.06 15.20
N PRO A 468 19.40 -8.33 16.05
CA PRO A 468 18.67 -7.27 16.77
C PRO A 468 19.54 -6.53 17.81
N SER A 469 20.71 -7.07 18.18
CA SER A 469 21.58 -6.46 19.19
C SER A 469 22.39 -5.29 18.67
N LEU A 470 22.54 -5.16 17.35
CA LEU A 470 23.28 -4.07 16.70
C LEU A 470 22.69 -2.70 17.08
N LYS A 471 23.57 -1.72 17.17
CA LYS A 471 23.22 -0.32 17.47
C LYS A 471 23.76 0.59 16.38
N ALA A 472 23.09 1.73 16.19
CA ALA A 472 23.58 2.75 15.28
C ALA A 472 24.96 3.26 15.72
N THR A 473 25.86 3.44 14.75
CA THR A 473 27.19 3.98 14.96
C THR A 473 27.48 5.15 14.03
N ILE A 474 28.34 6.04 14.49
CA ILE A 474 28.92 7.12 13.69
C ILE A 474 30.43 7.01 13.89
N SER A 475 31.16 6.81 12.80
CA SER A 475 32.61 6.62 12.81
C SER A 475 33.29 7.46 11.74
N ASN A 476 34.64 7.42 11.69
CA ASN A 476 35.44 8.18 10.72
C ASN A 476 35.22 9.71 10.82
N ILE A 477 34.99 10.21 12.03
CA ILE A 477 34.79 11.62 12.31
C ILE A 477 36.15 12.33 12.33
N THR A 478 36.23 13.49 11.66
CA THR A 478 37.39 14.40 11.64
C THR A 478 36.92 15.84 11.86
N GLU A 479 37.85 16.75 12.12
CA GLU A 479 37.55 18.20 12.27
C GLU A 479 36.86 18.73 10.99
N ASP A 480 37.24 18.25 9.81
CA ASP A 480 36.75 18.76 8.52
C ASP A 480 35.36 18.23 8.14
N ASN A 481 34.95 17.07 8.66
CA ASN A 481 33.69 16.42 8.27
C ASN A 481 32.64 16.42 9.37
N PHE A 482 32.94 16.88 10.59
CA PHE A 482 31.97 16.92 11.67
C PHE A 482 31.14 18.21 11.65
N THR A 483 30.39 18.38 10.57
CA THR A 483 29.46 19.49 10.41
C THR A 483 28.02 18.96 10.26
N PRO A 484 26.98 19.77 10.55
CA PRO A 484 25.59 19.33 10.42
C PRO A 484 25.26 18.76 9.03
N GLY A 485 25.74 19.40 7.96
CA GLY A 485 25.51 18.95 6.58
C GLY A 485 26.22 17.64 6.25
N GLN A 486 27.51 17.51 6.65
CA GLN A 486 28.28 16.28 6.39
C GLN A 486 27.73 15.10 7.20
N LEU A 487 27.32 15.34 8.45
CA LEU A 487 26.68 14.32 9.29
C LEU A 487 25.35 13.87 8.66
N ALA A 488 24.51 14.79 8.24
CA ALA A 488 23.22 14.48 7.61
C ALA A 488 23.40 13.74 6.28
N LEU A 489 24.40 14.09 5.46
CA LEU A 489 24.76 13.36 4.27
C LEU A 489 25.27 11.94 4.60
N GLY A 490 26.00 11.78 5.70
CA GLY A 490 26.42 10.48 6.23
C GLY A 490 25.22 9.59 6.54
N PHE A 491 24.14 10.15 7.15
CA PHE A 491 22.89 9.40 7.38
C PHE A 491 22.23 8.96 6.07
N VAL A 492 22.14 9.85 5.07
CA VAL A 492 21.58 9.49 3.76
C VAL A 492 22.39 8.38 3.10
N LYS A 493 23.73 8.51 3.10
CA LYS A 493 24.63 7.47 2.57
C LYS A 493 24.51 6.15 3.34
N GLY A 494 24.37 6.18 4.65
CA GLY A 494 24.19 4.97 5.46
C GLY A 494 22.87 4.24 5.16
N ILE A 495 21.78 4.98 5.01
CA ILE A 495 20.47 4.41 4.62
C ILE A 495 20.54 3.77 3.23
N CYS A 496 21.14 4.45 2.26
CA CYS A 496 21.29 3.91 0.90
C CYS A 496 22.31 2.75 0.86
N GLY A 497 23.36 2.81 1.70
CA GLY A 497 24.38 1.78 1.81
C GLY A 497 23.83 0.45 2.33
N GLU A 498 22.99 0.49 3.35
CA GLU A 498 22.31 -0.71 3.84
C GLU A 498 21.45 -1.37 2.74
N ALA A 499 20.74 -0.56 1.92
CA ALA A 499 20.01 -1.09 0.78
C ALA A 499 20.93 -1.71 -0.28
N TYR A 500 22.07 -1.06 -0.59
CA TYR A 500 23.06 -1.59 -1.52
C TYR A 500 23.66 -2.92 -1.03
N ASP A 501 24.00 -3.02 0.25
CA ASP A 501 24.66 -4.18 0.84
C ASP A 501 23.81 -5.46 0.73
N PHE A 502 22.49 -5.36 0.71
CA PHE A 502 21.60 -6.51 0.50
C PHE A 502 21.85 -7.20 -0.84
N LEU A 503 21.92 -6.44 -1.93
CA LEU A 503 22.09 -6.99 -3.28
C LEU A 503 23.57 -7.09 -3.69
N GLY A 504 24.41 -6.16 -3.22
CA GLY A 504 25.82 -6.11 -3.53
C GLY A 504 26.11 -6.17 -5.06
N PRO A 505 27.03 -7.05 -5.51
CA PRO A 505 27.39 -7.17 -6.93
C PRO A 505 26.24 -7.58 -7.86
N ARG A 506 25.14 -8.17 -7.33
CA ARG A 506 23.95 -8.54 -8.12
C ARG A 506 23.29 -7.35 -8.79
N CYS A 507 23.45 -6.15 -8.23
CA CYS A 507 22.94 -4.91 -8.84
C CYS A 507 23.44 -4.71 -10.28
N LYS A 508 24.66 -5.16 -10.59
CA LYS A 508 25.27 -5.01 -11.92
C LYS A 508 24.58 -5.80 -13.03
N THR A 509 23.69 -6.74 -12.68
CA THR A 509 22.88 -7.49 -13.65
C THR A 509 21.68 -6.70 -14.15
N LYS A 510 21.38 -5.57 -13.53
CA LYS A 510 20.22 -4.71 -13.84
C LYS A 510 20.64 -3.44 -14.56
N LYS A 511 19.68 -2.74 -15.18
CA LYS A 511 19.93 -1.56 -16.02
C LYS A 511 19.50 -0.26 -15.37
N GLN A 512 18.52 -0.32 -14.45
CA GLN A 512 17.96 0.86 -13.81
C GLN A 512 17.43 0.57 -12.39
N ILE A 513 17.18 1.65 -11.67
CA ILE A 513 16.53 1.63 -10.35
C ILE A 513 15.26 2.47 -10.42
N ILE A 514 14.17 1.91 -9.96
CA ILE A 514 12.99 2.67 -9.58
C ILE A 514 13.04 2.89 -8.07
N ALA A 515 13.01 4.15 -7.66
CA ALA A 515 13.00 4.51 -6.25
C ALA A 515 11.61 5.00 -5.85
N SER A 516 11.11 4.51 -4.73
CA SER A 516 9.80 4.86 -4.18
C SER A 516 9.87 5.16 -2.69
N GLY A 517 8.74 5.58 -2.11
CA GLY A 517 8.63 5.87 -0.70
C GLY A 517 8.87 7.33 -0.32
N ASN A 518 8.33 7.71 0.85
CA ASN A 518 8.30 9.10 1.29
C ASN A 518 9.69 9.70 1.53
N ALA A 519 10.68 8.91 1.96
CA ALA A 519 12.02 9.45 2.20
C ALA A 519 12.70 9.85 0.88
N VAL A 520 12.55 9.04 -0.18
CA VAL A 520 13.10 9.36 -1.51
C VAL A 520 12.48 10.65 -2.07
N ARG A 521 11.16 10.82 -1.90
CA ARG A 521 10.44 12.01 -2.40
C ARG A 521 10.78 13.27 -1.61
N LYS A 522 11.04 13.15 -0.30
CA LYS A 522 11.25 14.30 0.61
C LYS A 522 12.72 14.68 0.81
N ILE A 523 13.67 13.85 0.44
CA ILE A 523 15.11 14.10 0.56
C ILE A 523 15.73 14.17 -0.85
N PRO A 524 15.80 15.34 -1.47
CA PRO A 524 16.14 15.48 -2.91
C PRO A 524 17.47 14.82 -3.32
N VAL A 525 18.47 14.86 -2.43
CA VAL A 525 19.80 14.29 -2.71
C VAL A 525 19.80 12.74 -2.71
N MET A 526 18.79 12.11 -2.13
CA MET A 526 18.74 10.64 -1.97
C MET A 526 18.79 9.92 -3.33
N LYS A 527 18.09 10.44 -4.34
CA LYS A 527 18.14 9.94 -5.71
C LYS A 527 19.58 9.89 -6.24
N SER A 528 20.34 10.98 -6.07
CA SER A 528 21.72 11.08 -6.54
C SER A 528 22.64 10.13 -5.77
N VAL A 529 22.47 10.04 -4.44
CA VAL A 529 23.27 9.10 -3.62
C VAL A 529 23.01 7.65 -4.00
N ILE A 530 21.75 7.27 -4.27
CA ILE A 530 21.44 5.92 -4.77
C ILE A 530 22.12 5.70 -6.13
N SER A 531 22.00 6.65 -7.08
CA SER A 531 22.61 6.53 -8.40
C SER A 531 24.12 6.36 -8.33
N ASP A 532 24.81 7.18 -7.53
CA ASP A 532 26.27 7.09 -7.35
C ASP A 532 26.71 5.76 -6.76
N MET A 533 25.95 5.27 -5.76
CA MET A 533 26.31 4.07 -5.01
C MET A 533 26.11 2.79 -5.83
N PHE A 534 25.01 2.73 -6.58
CA PHE A 534 24.68 1.57 -7.40
C PHE A 534 25.30 1.61 -8.79
N GLY A 535 25.73 2.80 -9.26
CA GLY A 535 26.22 3.00 -10.61
C GLY A 535 25.15 2.83 -11.69
N LEU A 536 23.89 3.05 -11.36
CA LEU A 536 22.72 2.87 -12.22
C LEU A 536 21.86 4.14 -12.27
N PRO A 537 21.17 4.42 -13.40
CA PRO A 537 20.20 5.48 -13.46
C PRO A 537 19.03 5.21 -12.49
N VAL A 538 18.55 6.27 -11.85
CA VAL A 538 17.46 6.19 -10.86
C VAL A 538 16.29 7.04 -11.33
N GLU A 539 15.10 6.46 -11.36
CA GLU A 539 13.85 7.17 -11.53
C GLU A 539 13.03 7.10 -10.24
N VAL A 540 12.28 8.16 -9.95
CA VAL A 540 11.40 8.20 -8.77
C VAL A 540 9.96 8.05 -9.24
N THR A 541 9.29 6.99 -8.77
CA THR A 541 7.88 6.79 -9.11
C THR A 541 6.97 7.78 -8.39
N ASN A 542 5.99 8.30 -9.10
CA ASN A 542 4.93 9.15 -8.57
C ASN A 542 3.63 8.36 -8.25
N ASN A 543 3.61 7.06 -8.55
CA ASN A 543 2.45 6.21 -8.28
C ASN A 543 2.19 6.14 -6.76
N LYS A 544 0.95 6.38 -6.36
CA LYS A 544 0.57 6.42 -4.94
C LYS A 544 0.12 5.06 -4.41
N GLU A 545 -0.49 4.23 -5.27
CA GLU A 545 -1.10 2.94 -4.93
C GLU A 545 -0.46 1.82 -5.75
N GLU A 546 0.86 1.62 -5.56
CA GLU A 546 1.67 0.69 -6.36
C GLU A 546 1.15 -0.75 -6.28
N ALA A 547 0.68 -1.21 -5.11
CA ALA A 547 0.14 -2.56 -4.95
C ALA A 547 -1.16 -2.75 -5.72
N ALA A 548 -2.12 -1.84 -5.61
CA ALA A 548 -3.36 -1.90 -6.38
C ALA A 548 -3.09 -1.82 -7.90
N LEU A 549 -2.16 -0.94 -8.31
CA LEU A 549 -1.73 -0.83 -9.71
C LEU A 549 -1.15 -2.16 -10.22
N GLY A 550 -0.26 -2.79 -9.46
CA GLY A 550 0.34 -4.07 -9.83
C GLY A 550 -0.68 -5.21 -9.89
N ALA A 551 -1.67 -5.23 -8.98
CA ALA A 551 -2.78 -6.18 -9.06
C ALA A 551 -3.60 -6.01 -10.35
N ALA A 552 -3.85 -4.75 -10.78
CA ALA A 552 -4.52 -4.47 -12.05
C ALA A 552 -3.71 -4.98 -13.26
N LEU A 553 -2.39 -4.73 -13.28
CA LEU A 553 -1.48 -5.20 -14.33
C LEU A 553 -1.40 -6.73 -14.37
N PHE A 554 -1.33 -7.38 -13.21
CA PHE A 554 -1.36 -8.84 -13.11
C PHE A 554 -2.66 -9.43 -13.69
N ALA A 555 -3.81 -8.86 -13.33
CA ALA A 555 -5.09 -9.29 -13.89
C ALA A 555 -5.20 -9.03 -15.40
N ALA A 556 -4.70 -7.90 -15.89
CA ALA A 556 -4.63 -7.59 -17.31
C ALA A 556 -3.79 -8.60 -18.08
N SER A 557 -2.64 -9.02 -17.52
CA SER A 557 -1.80 -10.09 -18.08
C SER A 557 -2.52 -11.44 -18.09
N SER A 558 -3.35 -11.72 -17.07
CA SER A 558 -4.15 -12.96 -16.99
C SER A 558 -5.20 -13.09 -18.09
N VAL A 559 -5.60 -12.01 -18.72
CA VAL A 559 -6.52 -11.97 -19.88
C VAL A 559 -5.84 -11.60 -21.20
N GLY A 560 -4.52 -11.48 -21.22
CA GLY A 560 -3.72 -11.21 -22.41
C GLY A 560 -3.85 -9.80 -22.99
N ILE A 561 -4.20 -8.81 -22.18
CA ILE A 561 -4.28 -7.39 -22.60
C ILE A 561 -3.07 -6.56 -22.15
N ASN A 562 -2.20 -7.12 -21.34
CA ASN A 562 -0.89 -6.58 -20.98
C ASN A 562 0.17 -7.61 -21.39
N ASN A 563 1.20 -7.19 -22.10
CA ASN A 563 2.26 -8.06 -22.62
C ASN A 563 3.60 -7.86 -21.90
N ASN A 564 3.62 -7.15 -20.77
CA ASN A 564 4.83 -6.89 -19.98
C ASN A 564 5.13 -8.00 -18.97
#